data_913e6ec19f3d6fa4fbca0a7514567c40
#
_entry.id   913e6ec19f3d6fa4fbca0a7514567c40
#
_cell.length_a   1.000
_cell.length_b   1.000
_cell.length_c   1.000
_cell.angle_alpha   90.00
_cell.angle_beta   90.00
_cell.angle_gamma   90.00
#
_symmetry.space_group_name_H-M   'P 1'
#
loop_
_entity.id
_entity.type
_entity.pdbx_description
1 polymer ?
#
loop_
_entity_poly.entity_id
_entity_poly.type
_entity_poly.pdbx_seq_one_letter_code
_entity_poly.pdbx_strand_id
1 'polypeptide(L)'
;MNRLFGNRSEPDEEAPLVATADEAMRPQIVQIFALVGEAMAGATHALLSGDRELAKSVVDKDKAIDALVNSLVNAAELQLVENESLNIADRRRLLTLLRILPEVERSGDLAEHIARRAARGLGVEMSPRSRGLVERMGEVASTIWREATDVIIDGKLEAAGAIEEIDDELDDLHVSLTAELTSGSMTLPVAVELALLARFYERFGDHCVNLARRQVGRNGPD
;
A
#
# COMPACT_ATOMS: atom_id res chain seq x y z
N MET A 1 41.08 -36.15 -18.84
CA MET A 1 40.40 -36.20 -17.56
C MET A 1 39.95 -34.80 -17.26
N ASN A 2 38.77 -34.46 -17.76
CA ASN A 2 38.28 -33.08 -17.81
C ASN A 2 36.76 -33.03 -17.75
N ARG A 3 36.25 -32.03 -17.04
CA ARG A 3 34.89 -31.52 -17.04
C ARG A 3 33.89 -32.24 -16.09
N LEU A 4 33.80 -31.66 -14.90
CA LEU A 4 32.60 -31.65 -14.08
C LEU A 4 32.51 -30.29 -13.36
N PHE A 5 32.32 -29.22 -14.15
CA PHE A 5 31.66 -28.00 -13.63
C PHE A 5 30.39 -27.85 -14.41
N GLY A 6 29.33 -28.43 -13.83
CA GLY A 6 27.99 -28.17 -14.27
C GLY A 6 27.72 -26.66 -14.11
N ASN A 7 27.19 -26.10 -15.17
CA ASN A 7 26.66 -24.76 -15.26
C ASN A 7 25.60 -24.60 -14.13
N ARG A 8 25.98 -23.99 -13.01
CA ARG A 8 25.01 -23.45 -12.08
C ARG A 8 24.45 -22.24 -12.80
N SER A 9 23.26 -22.41 -13.38
CA SER A 9 22.41 -21.28 -13.69
C SER A 9 22.31 -20.44 -12.42
N GLU A 10 22.77 -19.19 -12.52
CA GLU A 10 22.56 -18.21 -11.46
C GLU A 10 21.06 -18.19 -11.14
N PRO A 11 20.69 -18.12 -9.86
CA PRO A 11 19.29 -18.02 -9.52
C PRO A 11 18.73 -16.74 -10.13
N ASP A 12 17.53 -16.84 -10.70
CA ASP A 12 16.72 -15.73 -11.23
C ASP A 12 16.35 -14.77 -10.08
N GLU A 13 17.34 -14.00 -9.57
CA GLU A 13 17.17 -13.08 -8.43
C GLU A 13 16.33 -11.85 -8.80
N GLU A 14 16.20 -11.55 -10.09
CA GLU A 14 15.51 -10.36 -10.61
C GLU A 14 14.02 -10.58 -10.91
N ALA A 15 13.51 -11.80 -10.82
CA ALA A 15 12.11 -12.06 -11.14
C ALA A 15 11.17 -11.38 -10.13
N PRO A 16 10.05 -10.74 -10.57
CA PRO A 16 9.05 -10.12 -9.69
C PRO A 16 8.56 -11.11 -8.64
N LEU A 17 8.16 -10.60 -7.46
CA LEU A 17 7.57 -11.43 -6.39
C LEU A 17 6.45 -12.32 -6.92
N VAL A 18 5.66 -11.77 -7.83
CA VAL A 18 4.46 -12.40 -8.40
C VAL A 18 4.75 -13.34 -9.56
N ALA A 19 5.94 -13.26 -10.22
CA ALA A 19 6.25 -14.11 -11.38
C ALA A 19 6.43 -15.59 -11.05
N THR A 20 6.64 -15.91 -9.79
CA THR A 20 6.93 -17.28 -9.31
C THR A 20 6.13 -17.68 -8.06
N ALA A 21 5.24 -16.80 -7.57
CA ALA A 21 4.15 -17.24 -6.74
C ALA A 21 3.35 -18.27 -7.54
N ASP A 22 2.93 -19.36 -6.88
CA ASP A 22 2.02 -20.35 -7.46
C ASP A 22 0.99 -19.60 -8.34
N GLU A 23 0.77 -20.08 -9.59
CA GLU A 23 -0.17 -19.44 -10.52
C GLU A 23 -1.53 -19.14 -9.86
N ALA A 24 -1.89 -19.88 -8.81
CA ALA A 24 -3.09 -19.67 -8.02
C ALA A 24 -3.06 -18.41 -7.12
N MET A 25 -1.89 -18.00 -6.61
CA MET A 25 -1.77 -16.82 -5.71
C MET A 25 -1.64 -15.51 -6.48
N ARG A 26 -1.04 -15.54 -7.67
CA ARG A 26 -0.81 -14.34 -8.48
C ARG A 26 -2.06 -13.47 -8.71
N PRO A 27 -3.21 -14.02 -9.16
CA PRO A 27 -4.42 -13.22 -9.36
C PRO A 27 -4.91 -12.55 -8.07
N GLN A 28 -4.80 -13.23 -6.93
CA GLN A 28 -5.22 -12.71 -5.63
C GLN A 28 -4.31 -11.58 -5.17
N ILE A 29 -2.98 -11.69 -5.41
CA ILE A 29 -2.02 -10.62 -5.09
C ILE A 29 -2.33 -9.37 -5.95
N VAL A 30 -2.52 -9.53 -7.24
CA VAL A 30 -2.91 -8.41 -8.13
C VAL A 30 -4.22 -7.79 -7.67
N GLN A 31 -5.20 -8.61 -7.32
CA GLN A 31 -6.51 -8.16 -6.88
C GLN A 31 -6.44 -7.33 -5.59
N ILE A 32 -5.64 -7.75 -4.59
CA ILE A 32 -5.56 -7.03 -3.32
C ILE A 32 -4.91 -5.66 -3.49
N PHE A 33 -3.85 -5.55 -4.32
CA PHE A 33 -3.23 -4.26 -4.65
C PHE A 33 -4.20 -3.32 -5.38
N ALA A 34 -5.00 -3.84 -6.32
CA ALA A 34 -6.04 -3.08 -7.00
C ALA A 34 -7.11 -2.59 -6.02
N LEU A 35 -7.61 -3.45 -5.12
CA LEU A 35 -8.62 -3.10 -4.13
C LEU A 35 -8.17 -1.99 -3.16
N VAL A 36 -6.93 -2.04 -2.68
CA VAL A 36 -6.38 -0.99 -1.80
C VAL A 36 -6.26 0.34 -2.55
N GLY A 37 -5.76 0.33 -3.80
CA GLY A 37 -5.70 1.53 -4.63
C GLY A 37 -7.09 2.14 -4.90
N GLU A 38 -8.07 1.30 -5.22
CA GLU A 38 -9.48 1.73 -5.39
C GLU A 38 -10.06 2.28 -4.07
N ALA A 39 -9.75 1.66 -2.93
CA ALA A 39 -10.21 2.11 -1.62
C ALA A 39 -9.66 3.49 -1.28
N MET A 40 -8.36 3.75 -1.48
CA MET A 40 -7.73 5.04 -1.21
C MET A 40 -8.30 6.14 -2.13
N ALA A 41 -8.37 5.89 -3.43
CA ALA A 41 -8.94 6.83 -4.39
C ALA A 41 -10.44 7.10 -4.10
N GLY A 42 -11.20 6.05 -3.82
CA GLY A 42 -12.63 6.15 -3.47
C GLY A 42 -12.87 6.91 -2.16
N ALA A 43 -12.07 6.65 -1.12
CA ALA A 43 -12.15 7.35 0.17
C ALA A 43 -11.87 8.85 0.02
N THR A 44 -10.81 9.21 -0.72
CA THR A 44 -10.47 10.60 -1.02
C THR A 44 -11.57 11.29 -1.82
N HIS A 45 -12.05 10.66 -2.88
CA HIS A 45 -13.13 11.20 -3.70
C HIS A 45 -14.41 11.42 -2.89
N ALA A 46 -14.82 10.43 -2.10
CA ALA A 46 -16.00 10.53 -1.24
C ALA A 46 -15.87 11.67 -0.20
N LEU A 47 -14.68 11.84 0.37
CA LEU A 47 -14.41 12.93 1.31
C LEU A 47 -14.54 14.30 0.63
N LEU A 48 -13.93 14.48 -0.56
CA LEU A 48 -13.92 15.74 -1.29
C LEU A 48 -15.28 16.08 -1.91
N SER A 49 -16.01 15.10 -2.41
CA SER A 49 -17.34 15.30 -3.00
C SER A 49 -18.46 15.37 -1.97
N GLY A 50 -18.24 14.88 -0.75
CA GLY A 50 -19.27 14.70 0.27
C GLY A 50 -20.19 13.50 0.01
N ASP A 51 -19.79 12.57 -0.85
CA ASP A 51 -20.56 11.36 -1.19
C ASP A 51 -20.45 10.31 -0.07
N ARG A 52 -21.42 10.36 0.83
CA ARG A 52 -21.50 9.46 1.99
C ARG A 52 -21.82 8.01 1.61
N GLU A 53 -22.50 7.78 0.51
CA GLU A 53 -22.84 6.42 0.08
C GLU A 53 -21.61 5.73 -0.53
N LEU A 54 -20.83 6.45 -1.34
CA LEU A 54 -19.53 5.96 -1.79
C LEU A 54 -18.62 5.68 -0.60
N ALA A 55 -18.55 6.58 0.39
CA ALA A 55 -17.74 6.39 1.59
C ALA A 55 -18.12 5.09 2.34
N LYS A 56 -19.41 4.83 2.54
CA LYS A 56 -19.90 3.58 3.15
C LYS A 56 -19.52 2.36 2.32
N SER A 57 -19.63 2.45 1.00
CA SER A 57 -19.23 1.35 0.10
C SER A 57 -17.74 1.01 0.23
N VAL A 58 -16.87 2.01 0.40
CA VAL A 58 -15.44 1.79 0.64
C VAL A 58 -15.23 1.05 1.98
N VAL A 59 -15.89 1.51 3.05
CA VAL A 59 -15.82 0.85 4.38
C VAL A 59 -16.28 -0.61 4.30
N ASP A 60 -17.37 -0.89 3.57
CA ASP A 60 -17.89 -2.26 3.46
C ASP A 60 -16.96 -3.20 2.67
N LYS A 61 -16.22 -2.66 1.69
CA LYS A 61 -15.28 -3.42 0.85
C LYS A 61 -13.99 -3.81 1.58
N ASP A 62 -13.63 -3.14 2.66
CA ASP A 62 -12.42 -3.42 3.44
C ASP A 62 -12.35 -4.88 3.91
N LYS A 63 -13.48 -5.47 4.30
CA LYS A 63 -13.60 -6.89 4.65
C LYS A 63 -13.15 -7.85 3.54
N ALA A 64 -13.23 -7.43 2.28
CA ALA A 64 -12.77 -8.23 1.16
C ALA A 64 -11.24 -8.21 1.07
N ILE A 65 -10.60 -7.10 1.44
CA ILE A 65 -9.14 -6.97 1.56
C ILE A 65 -8.65 -7.92 2.65
N ASP A 66 -9.23 -7.86 3.85
CA ASP A 66 -8.90 -8.75 4.98
C ASP A 66 -9.02 -10.23 4.62
N ALA A 67 -10.12 -10.59 3.95
CA ALA A 67 -10.36 -11.98 3.54
C ALA A 67 -9.31 -12.48 2.54
N LEU A 68 -8.90 -11.63 1.59
CA LEU A 68 -7.85 -11.95 0.62
C LEU A 68 -6.48 -12.05 1.27
N VAL A 69 -6.13 -11.13 2.20
CA VAL A 69 -4.89 -11.21 2.97
C VAL A 69 -4.82 -12.52 3.72
N ASN A 70 -5.85 -12.86 4.49
CA ASN A 70 -5.90 -14.09 5.27
C ASN A 70 -5.80 -15.35 4.37
N SER A 71 -6.45 -15.34 3.20
CA SER A 71 -6.34 -16.43 2.22
C SER A 71 -4.91 -16.59 1.70
N LEU A 72 -4.25 -15.49 1.35
CA LEU A 72 -2.87 -15.48 0.85
C LEU A 72 -1.86 -15.90 1.93
N VAL A 73 -2.04 -15.44 3.18
CA VAL A 73 -1.20 -15.85 4.32
C VAL A 73 -1.29 -17.36 4.50
N ASN A 74 -2.50 -17.92 4.61
CA ASN A 74 -2.71 -19.35 4.79
C ASN A 74 -2.12 -20.17 3.63
N ALA A 75 -2.29 -19.72 2.38
CA ALA A 75 -1.75 -20.39 1.21
C ALA A 75 -0.21 -20.36 1.19
N ALA A 76 0.41 -19.23 1.53
CA ALA A 76 1.86 -19.10 1.58
C ALA A 76 2.47 -19.95 2.72
N GLU A 77 1.85 -19.97 3.89
CA GLU A 77 2.28 -20.79 5.01
C GLU A 77 2.18 -22.29 4.67
N LEU A 78 1.06 -22.73 4.09
CA LEU A 78 0.85 -24.11 3.67
C LEU A 78 1.93 -24.55 2.66
N GLN A 79 2.22 -23.71 1.66
CA GLN A 79 3.27 -23.97 0.69
C GLN A 79 4.66 -24.11 1.37
N LEU A 80 4.98 -23.26 2.34
CA LEU A 80 6.27 -23.31 3.04
C LEU A 80 6.43 -24.57 3.90
N VAL A 81 5.33 -25.05 4.48
CA VAL A 81 5.33 -26.19 5.41
C VAL A 81 5.23 -27.52 4.67
N GLU A 82 4.36 -27.64 3.68
CA GLU A 82 4.04 -28.92 3.06
C GLU A 82 4.80 -29.20 1.76
N ASN A 83 5.28 -28.16 1.05
CA ASN A 83 5.96 -28.38 -0.22
C ASN A 83 7.46 -28.58 -0.05
N GLU A 84 7.89 -29.81 0.10
CA GLU A 84 9.32 -30.18 0.24
C GLU A 84 10.13 -29.88 -1.02
N SER A 85 9.49 -29.74 -2.20
CA SER A 85 10.16 -29.50 -3.47
C SER A 85 10.50 -28.03 -3.74
N LEU A 86 10.08 -27.10 -2.85
CA LEU A 86 10.40 -25.67 -2.99
C LEU A 86 11.91 -25.45 -2.96
N ASN A 87 12.42 -24.77 -3.98
CA ASN A 87 13.78 -24.28 -3.98
C ASN A 87 13.96 -23.07 -3.04
N ILE A 88 15.21 -22.67 -2.80
CA ILE A 88 15.52 -21.58 -1.87
C ILE A 88 14.93 -20.23 -2.35
N ALA A 89 14.92 -19.97 -3.67
CA ALA A 89 14.38 -18.74 -4.22
C ALA A 89 12.86 -18.63 -3.97
N ASP A 90 12.11 -19.72 -4.20
CA ASP A 90 10.67 -19.74 -3.97
C ASP A 90 10.33 -19.59 -2.47
N ARG A 91 11.12 -20.23 -1.58
CA ARG A 91 10.96 -20.02 -0.13
C ARG A 91 11.19 -18.55 0.27
N ARG A 92 12.22 -17.90 -0.27
CA ARG A 92 12.50 -16.48 -0.03
C ARG A 92 11.34 -15.60 -0.53
N ARG A 93 10.75 -15.90 -1.69
CA ARG A 93 9.59 -15.17 -2.23
C ARG A 93 8.35 -15.29 -1.35
N LEU A 94 8.01 -16.51 -0.91
CA LEU A 94 6.90 -16.72 0.02
C LEU A 94 7.11 -16.01 1.36
N LEU A 95 8.32 -16.02 1.90
CA LEU A 95 8.67 -15.27 3.11
C LEU A 95 8.57 -13.77 2.91
N THR A 96 8.94 -13.24 1.72
CA THR A 96 8.76 -11.83 1.39
C THR A 96 7.29 -11.49 1.26
N LEU A 97 6.48 -12.34 0.60
CA LEU A 97 5.04 -12.17 0.52
C LEU A 97 4.41 -12.06 1.92
N LEU A 98 4.73 -12.97 2.83
CA LEU A 98 4.24 -12.93 4.21
C LEU A 98 4.64 -11.65 4.97
N ARG A 99 5.74 -10.98 4.60
CA ARG A 99 6.14 -9.70 5.17
C ARG A 99 5.45 -8.50 4.53
N ILE A 100 5.01 -8.64 3.27
CA ILE A 100 4.33 -7.58 2.50
C ILE A 100 2.84 -7.53 2.86
N LEU A 101 2.18 -8.67 2.99
CA LEU A 101 0.73 -8.74 3.22
C LEU A 101 0.23 -7.88 4.38
N PRO A 102 0.90 -7.83 5.56
CA PRO A 102 0.49 -6.93 6.64
C PRO A 102 0.60 -5.44 6.32
N GLU A 103 1.53 -5.03 5.44
CA GLU A 103 1.61 -3.63 4.99
C GLU A 103 0.44 -3.30 4.05
N VAL A 104 0.05 -4.25 3.18
CA VAL A 104 -1.09 -4.08 2.27
C VAL A 104 -2.40 -3.99 3.06
N GLU A 105 -2.62 -4.87 4.07
CA GLU A 105 -3.77 -4.82 4.97
C GLU A 105 -3.87 -3.46 5.66
N ARG A 106 -2.79 -3.02 6.31
CA ARG A 106 -2.77 -1.71 6.99
C ARG A 106 -3.01 -0.53 6.06
N SER A 107 -2.58 -0.65 4.79
CA SER A 107 -2.88 0.37 3.79
C SER A 107 -4.38 0.43 3.47
N GLY A 108 -5.05 -0.71 3.41
CA GLY A 108 -6.52 -0.82 3.32
C GLY A 108 -7.21 -0.17 4.51
N ASP A 109 -6.79 -0.50 5.73
CA ASP A 109 -7.28 0.08 6.99
C ASP A 109 -7.22 1.62 6.97
N LEU A 110 -6.12 2.20 6.47
CA LEU A 110 -5.97 3.66 6.39
C LEU A 110 -6.98 4.28 5.42
N ALA A 111 -7.22 3.66 4.27
CA ALA A 111 -8.26 4.09 3.33
C ALA A 111 -9.66 3.98 3.96
N GLU A 112 -9.95 2.89 4.68
CA GLU A 112 -11.19 2.73 5.43
C GLU A 112 -11.37 3.83 6.49
N HIS A 113 -10.32 4.19 7.24
CA HIS A 113 -10.35 5.25 8.22
C HIS A 113 -10.66 6.63 7.62
N ILE A 114 -10.16 6.92 6.41
CA ILE A 114 -10.50 8.12 5.64
C ILE A 114 -11.99 8.07 5.22
N ALA A 115 -12.43 6.93 4.67
CA ALA A 115 -13.81 6.73 4.22
C ALA A 115 -14.82 6.86 5.38
N ARG A 116 -14.52 6.35 6.57
CA ARG A 116 -15.36 6.52 7.78
C ARG A 116 -15.57 8.00 8.14
N ARG A 117 -14.56 8.86 7.93
CA ARG A 117 -14.65 10.31 8.15
C ARG A 117 -15.48 10.98 7.07
N ALA A 118 -15.30 10.57 5.82
CA ALA A 118 -16.15 11.01 4.72
C ALA A 118 -17.64 10.68 4.95
N ALA A 119 -17.93 9.47 5.41
CA ALA A 119 -19.29 9.02 5.73
C ALA A 119 -19.94 9.87 6.85
N ARG A 120 -19.16 10.39 7.79
CA ARG A 120 -19.62 11.31 8.86
C ARG A 120 -19.76 12.75 8.38
N GLY A 121 -19.30 13.08 7.17
CA GLY A 121 -19.45 14.40 6.56
C GLY A 121 -18.30 15.37 6.84
N LEU A 122 -17.13 14.89 7.25
CA LEU A 122 -15.96 15.74 7.52
C LEU A 122 -15.61 16.65 6.32
N GLY A 123 -15.81 16.17 5.09
CA GLY A 123 -15.50 16.93 3.88
C GLY A 123 -16.21 18.27 3.76
N VAL A 124 -17.44 18.42 4.31
CA VAL A 124 -18.21 19.70 4.28
C VAL A 124 -17.64 20.72 5.28
N GLU A 125 -16.92 20.27 6.28
CA GLU A 125 -16.37 21.12 7.36
C GLU A 125 -14.99 21.70 7.01
N MET A 126 -14.39 21.25 5.90
CA MET A 126 -13.06 21.68 5.47
C MET A 126 -13.08 23.11 4.91
N SER A 127 -12.07 23.92 5.26
CA SER A 127 -11.78 25.18 4.57
C SER A 127 -11.36 24.92 3.12
N PRO A 128 -11.48 25.90 2.21
CA PRO A 128 -10.97 25.75 0.84
C PRO A 128 -9.49 25.35 0.78
N ARG A 129 -8.66 25.86 1.70
CA ARG A 129 -7.24 25.54 1.80
C ARG A 129 -7.01 24.11 2.26
N SER A 130 -7.65 23.70 3.35
CA SER A 130 -7.56 22.31 3.85
C SER A 130 -8.03 21.31 2.79
N ARG A 131 -9.09 21.65 2.04
CA ARG A 131 -9.61 20.82 0.95
C ARG A 131 -8.57 20.63 -0.16
N GLY A 132 -7.90 21.72 -0.61
CA GLY A 132 -6.85 21.63 -1.63
C GLY A 132 -5.64 20.83 -1.18
N LEU A 133 -5.24 20.93 0.11
CA LEU A 133 -4.16 20.12 0.68
C LEU A 133 -4.54 18.63 0.71
N VAL A 134 -5.76 18.30 1.14
CA VAL A 134 -6.26 16.91 1.17
C VAL A 134 -6.41 16.34 -0.24
N GLU A 135 -6.87 17.14 -1.21
CA GLU A 135 -6.91 16.74 -2.62
C GLU A 135 -5.53 16.34 -3.12
N ARG A 136 -4.52 17.18 -2.85
CA ARG A 136 -3.13 16.87 -3.23
C ARG A 136 -2.59 15.63 -2.51
N MET A 137 -2.86 15.46 -1.21
CA MET A 137 -2.49 14.25 -0.47
C MET A 137 -3.09 12.99 -1.13
N GLY A 138 -4.33 13.03 -1.57
CA GLY A 138 -4.99 11.91 -2.27
C GLY A 138 -4.36 11.58 -3.63
N GLU A 139 -3.97 12.62 -4.40
CA GLU A 139 -3.26 12.44 -5.67
C GLU A 139 -1.89 11.77 -5.46
N VAL A 140 -1.13 12.27 -4.47
CA VAL A 140 0.20 11.73 -4.14
C VAL A 140 0.07 10.31 -3.60
N ALA A 141 -0.89 10.04 -2.72
CA ALA A 141 -1.16 8.69 -2.21
C ALA A 141 -1.51 7.70 -3.32
N SER A 142 -2.31 8.12 -4.31
CA SER A 142 -2.64 7.28 -5.48
C SER A 142 -1.42 7.03 -6.36
N THR A 143 -0.53 8.01 -6.48
CA THR A 143 0.70 7.92 -7.27
C THR A 143 1.70 6.97 -6.61
N ILE A 144 1.99 7.17 -5.32
CA ILE A 144 2.96 6.34 -4.57
C ILE A 144 2.49 4.88 -4.49
N TRP A 145 1.17 4.64 -4.36
CA TRP A 145 0.63 3.28 -4.37
C TRP A 145 0.81 2.59 -5.72
N ARG A 146 0.61 3.29 -6.82
CA ARG A 146 0.86 2.75 -8.16
C ARG A 146 2.32 2.39 -8.35
N GLU A 147 3.26 3.26 -7.99
CA GLU A 147 4.70 2.98 -8.07
C GLU A 147 5.09 1.76 -7.18
N ALA A 148 4.56 1.68 -5.95
CA ALA A 148 4.77 0.53 -5.08
C ALA A 148 4.19 -0.77 -5.68
N THR A 149 3.03 -0.68 -6.32
CA THR A 149 2.41 -1.80 -7.05
C THR A 149 3.31 -2.27 -8.19
N ASP A 150 3.83 -1.36 -9.00
CA ASP A 150 4.74 -1.66 -10.12
C ASP A 150 6.02 -2.35 -9.62
N VAL A 151 6.59 -1.91 -8.50
CA VAL A 151 7.75 -2.57 -7.86
C VAL A 151 7.41 -4.00 -7.44
N ILE A 152 6.26 -4.23 -6.83
CA ILE A 152 5.89 -5.55 -6.28
C ILE A 152 5.40 -6.50 -7.39
N ILE A 153 4.52 -6.03 -8.27
CA ILE A 153 3.83 -6.88 -9.26
C ILE A 153 4.68 -7.06 -10.52
N ASP A 154 5.31 -5.98 -11.01
CA ASP A 154 6.06 -5.99 -12.26
C ASP A 154 7.58 -6.11 -12.06
N GLY A 155 8.06 -5.98 -10.81
CA GLY A 155 9.48 -6.06 -10.48
C GLY A 155 10.29 -4.85 -10.96
N LYS A 156 9.67 -3.68 -11.15
CA LYS A 156 10.32 -2.45 -11.58
C LYS A 156 11.12 -1.82 -10.43
N LEU A 157 12.24 -2.44 -10.05
CA LEU A 157 13.05 -2.02 -8.89
C LEU A 157 13.63 -0.61 -9.02
N GLU A 158 13.80 -0.11 -10.25
CA GLU A 158 14.25 1.25 -10.53
C GLU A 158 13.24 2.31 -10.03
N ALA A 159 11.98 1.96 -9.90
CA ALA A 159 10.96 2.86 -9.36
C ALA A 159 11.05 3.03 -7.83
N ALA A 160 11.77 2.15 -7.13
CA ALA A 160 11.84 2.19 -5.66
C ALA A 160 12.47 3.49 -5.12
N GLY A 161 13.42 4.10 -5.83
CA GLY A 161 14.02 5.38 -5.45
C GLY A 161 13.03 6.54 -5.55
N ALA A 162 12.17 6.53 -6.57
CA ALA A 162 11.15 7.57 -6.76
C ALA A 162 10.07 7.53 -5.67
N ILE A 163 9.82 6.38 -5.06
CA ILE A 163 8.82 6.22 -3.99
C ILE A 163 9.21 7.06 -2.76
N GLU A 164 10.49 7.11 -2.38
CA GLU A 164 10.95 7.92 -1.26
C GLU A 164 10.76 9.43 -1.53
N GLU A 165 11.06 9.89 -2.76
CA GLU A 165 10.84 11.29 -3.16
C GLU A 165 9.34 11.67 -3.16
N ILE A 166 8.46 10.73 -3.53
CA ILE A 166 7.01 10.96 -3.49
C ILE A 166 6.49 10.98 -2.05
N ASP A 167 7.07 10.17 -1.16
CA ASP A 167 6.74 10.14 0.26
C ASP A 167 7.10 11.44 0.96
N ASP A 168 8.26 12.04 0.65
CA ASP A 168 8.66 13.36 1.14
C ASP A 168 7.59 14.43 0.84
N GLU A 169 6.90 14.35 -0.30
CA GLU A 169 5.79 15.26 -0.63
C GLU A 169 4.57 15.04 0.31
N LEU A 170 4.25 13.80 0.68
CA LEU A 170 3.18 13.53 1.66
C LEU A 170 3.52 14.10 3.04
N ASP A 171 4.76 14.00 3.46
CA ASP A 171 5.26 14.57 4.70
C ASP A 171 5.14 16.10 4.70
N ASP A 172 5.54 16.77 3.63
CA ASP A 172 5.41 18.22 3.47
C ASP A 172 3.94 18.68 3.48
N LEU A 173 3.05 17.91 2.84
CA LEU A 173 1.62 18.16 2.85
C LEU A 173 1.01 17.96 4.26
N HIS A 174 1.47 16.94 5.01
CA HIS A 174 1.08 16.72 6.39
C HIS A 174 1.47 17.92 7.27
N VAL A 175 2.71 18.40 7.15
CA VAL A 175 3.18 19.61 7.85
C VAL A 175 2.34 20.83 7.46
N SER A 176 2.07 21.02 6.17
CA SER A 176 1.28 22.15 5.66
C SER A 176 -0.16 22.13 6.17
N LEU A 177 -0.81 20.96 6.18
CA LEU A 177 -2.17 20.82 6.73
C LEU A 177 -2.17 21.06 8.23
N THR A 178 -1.20 20.54 8.98
CA THR A 178 -1.06 20.77 10.42
C THR A 178 -0.90 22.26 10.74
N ALA A 179 -0.12 23.00 9.95
CA ALA A 179 0.02 24.46 10.09
C ALA A 179 -1.30 25.19 9.83
N GLU A 180 -2.09 24.80 8.82
CA GLU A 180 -3.42 25.34 8.56
C GLU A 180 -4.37 25.10 9.75
N LEU A 181 -4.36 23.90 10.34
CA LEU A 181 -5.22 23.55 11.47
C LEU A 181 -4.93 24.39 12.72
N THR A 182 -3.66 24.76 12.93
CA THR A 182 -3.24 25.60 14.08
C THR A 182 -3.52 27.09 13.88
N SER A 183 -3.92 27.52 12.69
CA SER A 183 -4.28 28.93 12.41
C SER A 183 -5.56 29.40 13.11
N GLY A 184 -6.36 28.47 13.67
CA GLY A 184 -7.62 28.77 14.34
C GLY A 184 -8.80 29.04 13.41
N SER A 185 -8.68 28.68 12.14
CA SER A 185 -9.71 28.89 11.11
C SER A 185 -10.91 27.95 11.21
N MET A 186 -10.86 26.93 12.06
CA MET A 186 -11.91 25.91 12.22
C MET A 186 -12.15 25.51 13.68
N THR A 187 -13.23 24.78 13.93
CA THR A 187 -13.55 24.27 15.27
C THR A 187 -12.56 23.19 15.71
N LEU A 188 -12.28 23.09 17.00
CA LEU A 188 -11.36 22.09 17.53
C LEU A 188 -11.70 20.64 17.14
N PRO A 189 -12.98 20.17 17.17
CA PRO A 189 -13.31 18.83 16.72
C PRO A 189 -12.94 18.57 15.25
N VAL A 190 -13.20 19.52 14.36
CA VAL A 190 -12.83 19.42 12.93
C VAL A 190 -11.33 19.40 12.75
N ALA A 191 -10.59 20.27 13.47
CA ALA A 191 -9.14 20.31 13.42
C ALA A 191 -8.52 18.96 13.85
N VAL A 192 -9.03 18.34 14.92
CA VAL A 192 -8.57 17.02 15.38
C VAL A 192 -8.82 15.94 14.34
N GLU A 193 -10.01 15.89 13.74
CA GLU A 193 -10.33 14.89 12.70
C GLU A 193 -9.47 15.06 11.44
N LEU A 194 -9.19 16.30 11.04
CA LEU A 194 -8.31 16.59 9.90
C LEU A 194 -6.83 16.28 10.22
N ALA A 195 -6.38 16.49 11.45
CA ALA A 195 -5.03 16.10 11.86
C ALA A 195 -4.84 14.57 11.79
N LEU A 196 -5.85 13.81 12.24
CA LEU A 196 -5.85 12.34 12.11
C LEU A 196 -5.90 11.92 10.63
N LEU A 197 -6.69 12.61 9.81
CA LEU A 197 -6.77 12.36 8.37
C LEU A 197 -5.39 12.57 7.70
N ALA A 198 -4.72 13.68 7.99
CA ALA A 198 -3.38 13.96 7.48
C ALA A 198 -2.40 12.84 7.85
N ARG A 199 -2.46 12.36 9.09
CA ARG A 199 -1.63 11.25 9.56
C ARG A 199 -1.93 9.94 8.85
N PHE A 200 -3.16 9.70 8.39
CA PHE A 200 -3.47 8.49 7.63
C PHE A 200 -2.83 8.49 6.24
N TYR A 201 -2.83 9.64 5.57
CA TYR A 201 -2.15 9.76 4.26
C TYR A 201 -0.63 9.60 4.40
N GLU A 202 -0.02 10.25 5.37
CA GLU A 202 1.41 10.12 5.64
C GLU A 202 1.78 8.66 5.96
N ARG A 203 1.05 7.98 6.85
CA ARG A 203 1.29 6.56 7.14
C ARG A 203 1.05 5.64 5.94
N PHE A 204 0.16 6.02 5.04
CA PHE A 204 -0.03 5.28 3.79
C PHE A 204 1.22 5.35 2.90
N GLY A 205 1.86 6.51 2.82
CA GLY A 205 3.16 6.68 2.16
C GLY A 205 4.25 5.82 2.81
N ASP A 206 4.39 5.90 4.14
CA ASP A 206 5.29 5.04 4.93
C ASP A 206 5.16 3.55 4.55
N HIS A 207 3.91 3.05 4.40
CA HIS A 207 3.67 1.65 4.01
C HIS A 207 4.13 1.38 2.57
N CYS A 208 3.95 2.31 1.63
CA CYS A 208 4.44 2.18 0.27
C CYS A 208 5.98 2.09 0.22
N VAL A 209 6.68 2.93 0.99
CA VAL A 209 8.14 2.88 1.15
C VAL A 209 8.56 1.53 1.73
N ASN A 210 7.87 1.04 2.76
CA ASN A 210 8.16 -0.26 3.36
C ASN A 210 7.98 -1.42 2.37
N LEU A 211 6.92 -1.38 1.55
CA LEU A 211 6.69 -2.37 0.49
C LEU A 211 7.87 -2.41 -0.49
N ALA A 212 8.29 -1.25 -1.00
CA ALA A 212 9.40 -1.14 -1.93
C ALA A 212 10.73 -1.65 -1.32
N ARG A 213 11.05 -1.21 -0.09
CA ARG A 213 12.27 -1.64 0.62
C ARG A 213 12.31 -3.15 0.85
N ARG A 214 11.19 -3.79 1.17
CA ARG A 214 11.12 -5.25 1.36
C ARG A 214 11.36 -6.01 0.05
N GLN A 215 10.92 -5.46 -1.08
CA GLN A 215 11.18 -6.06 -2.39
C GLN A 215 12.64 -5.89 -2.80
N VAL A 216 13.22 -4.69 -2.63
CA VAL A 216 14.64 -4.42 -2.94
C VAL A 216 15.56 -5.23 -2.03
N GLY A 217 15.29 -5.28 -0.71
CA GLY A 217 16.08 -6.05 0.25
C GLY A 217 16.09 -7.56 0.01
N ARG A 218 15.14 -8.09 -0.75
CA ARG A 218 15.17 -9.48 -1.21
C ARG A 218 16.32 -9.75 -2.18
N ASN A 219 16.68 -8.74 -2.96
CA ASN A 219 17.67 -8.82 -4.05
C ASN A 219 19.04 -8.27 -3.63
N GLY A 220 19.19 -7.80 -2.37
CA GLY A 220 20.46 -7.33 -1.83
C GLY A 220 21.42 -8.48 -1.49
N PRO A 221 22.76 -8.23 -1.55
CA PRO A 221 23.73 -9.20 -1.08
C PRO A 221 23.57 -9.44 0.42
N ASP A 222 23.72 -10.70 0.83
CA ASP A 222 23.82 -11.12 2.25
C ASP A 222 25.03 -10.47 2.92
#